data_db452a7bbc23e1c3dde20dde1ce8f657
#
_entry.id   db452a7bbc23e1c3dde20dde1ce8f657
#
_cell.length_a   1.000
_cell.length_b   1.000
_cell.length_c   1.000
_cell.angle_alpha   90.00
_cell.angle_beta   90.00
_cell.angle_gamma   90.00
#
_symmetry.space_group_name_H-M   'P 1'
#
loop_
_entity.id
_entity.type
_entity.pdbx_description
1 polymer ?
#
loop_
_entity_poly.entity_id
_entity_poly.type
_entity_poly.pdbx_seq_one_letter_code
_entity_poly.pdbx_strand_id
1 'polypeptide(L)'
;MSDAADDLRCRLLQLQSCFTWDLKEEQLELDDLSRQLQHDIELQLGQPGAEAHACRFLAYVRYLQGQPEEALSLLNQSEEKTRESYGEEDERRLIVTYGDLAWLRYHRGDFTQSRTFCQRVHDILVKHPLGSSSDLHPEVYGEKGWTFLKFSKFYYPRAIECFKRALELQPDDCEWNAGYAIALFRTEPNDLKIHHEESPATKQLRRAVEINPDDGVLLSMLALKLVLYQKHREAEGLVERALEVGPDDPQVIRYVAKFLRKQDQLDRSIDLLQRVMRRSSQSAFIHHQLALCYKRKKKNLISKRPKPEREVQHWRRLSIQNLEEAVRLKTGLNLAKADLALQYAEESDGRSDPRLRRAQRMFDEVLETVEDETWSIRQSICRCYAEFCHYHSIQKDCAVSYYMKALEFRPDTSEARHCAKKLRLMAERRLWNDRGDAAAYGILGDVAKAEGDRRTAVRYYEKALQRDADNEHFLSALLELRLLLQEEEKEEDQEEPPQSGTGDRKSSGT
;
A
#
# COMPACT_ATOMS: atom_id res chain seq x y z
N MET A 1 6.24 -33.18 37.56
CA MET A 1 6.85 -32.12 36.72
C MET A 1 5.93 -31.71 35.56
N SER A 2 5.06 -32.62 35.04
CA SER A 2 4.07 -32.29 33.99
C SER A 2 3.06 -31.23 34.43
N ASP A 3 2.41 -31.39 35.58
CA ASP A 3 1.32 -30.50 36.03
C ASP A 3 1.77 -29.05 36.26
N ALA A 4 3.00 -28.83 36.73
CA ALA A 4 3.52 -27.49 36.95
C ALA A 4 3.97 -26.76 35.65
N ALA A 5 4.32 -27.53 34.63
CA ALA A 5 4.62 -27.01 33.30
C ALA A 5 3.33 -26.67 32.53
N ASP A 6 2.31 -27.51 32.69
CA ASP A 6 0.99 -27.31 32.08
C ASP A 6 0.24 -26.12 32.70
N ASP A 7 0.34 -25.92 34.04
CA ASP A 7 -0.17 -24.71 34.72
C ASP A 7 0.52 -23.45 34.18
N LEU A 8 1.84 -23.46 34.05
CA LEU A 8 2.59 -22.32 33.50
C LEU A 8 2.18 -22.02 32.05
N ARG A 9 2.01 -23.04 31.23
CA ARG A 9 1.55 -22.88 29.86
C ARG A 9 0.16 -22.26 29.78
N CYS A 10 -0.77 -22.66 30.65
CA CYS A 10 -2.11 -22.06 30.72
C CYS A 10 -2.03 -20.57 31.07
N ARG A 11 -1.15 -20.17 31.98
CA ARG A 11 -0.92 -18.73 32.31
C ARG A 11 -0.31 -17.97 31.13
N LEU A 12 0.68 -18.55 30.44
CA LEU A 12 1.30 -17.94 29.27
C LEU A 12 0.31 -17.67 28.14
N LEU A 13 -0.65 -18.57 27.90
CA LEU A 13 -1.69 -18.40 26.89
C LEU A 13 -2.64 -17.21 27.18
N GLN A 14 -2.70 -16.74 28.42
CA GLN A 14 -3.50 -15.58 28.82
C GLN A 14 -2.72 -14.24 28.68
N LEU A 15 -1.40 -14.30 28.47
CA LEU A 15 -0.59 -13.10 28.33
C LEU A 15 -0.78 -12.46 26.95
N GLN A 16 -0.66 -11.14 26.89
CA GLN A 16 -0.52 -10.38 25.66
C GLN A 16 0.94 -10.43 25.19
N SER A 17 1.17 -11.04 24.02
CA SER A 17 2.51 -11.35 23.52
C SER A 17 2.46 -11.63 22.03
N CYS A 18 3.53 -11.39 21.30
CA CYS A 18 3.68 -11.79 19.90
C CYS A 18 3.41 -13.29 19.69
N PHE A 19 3.71 -14.12 20.69
CA PHE A 19 3.48 -15.57 20.67
C PHE A 19 1.99 -15.97 20.77
N THR A 20 1.11 -15.05 21.20
CA THR A 20 -0.33 -15.32 21.38
C THR A 20 -1.22 -14.59 20.38
N TRP A 21 -0.67 -13.79 19.49
CA TRP A 21 -1.45 -12.93 18.58
C TRP A 21 -1.78 -13.57 17.23
N ASP A 22 -1.54 -14.86 17.05
CA ASP A 22 -1.81 -15.60 15.81
C ASP A 22 -1.13 -14.94 14.59
N LEU A 23 0.17 -14.67 14.75
CA LEU A 23 1.02 -14.14 13.69
C LEU A 23 1.47 -15.32 12.80
N LYS A 24 1.09 -15.29 11.51
CA LYS A 24 1.40 -16.36 10.56
C LYS A 24 2.78 -16.13 9.94
N GLU A 25 3.72 -17.00 10.29
CA GLU A 25 5.12 -16.95 9.83
C GLU A 25 5.23 -17.07 8.31
N GLU A 26 4.37 -17.88 7.67
CA GLU A 26 4.32 -18.12 6.23
C GLU A 26 4.15 -16.83 5.39
N GLN A 27 3.72 -15.73 6.02
CA GLN A 27 3.52 -14.42 5.37
C GLN A 27 4.74 -13.50 5.48
N LEU A 28 5.86 -13.99 6.03
CA LEU A 28 7.04 -13.20 6.31
C LEU A 28 8.24 -13.59 5.45
N GLU A 29 8.87 -12.58 4.85
CA GLU A 29 10.24 -12.65 4.41
C GLU A 29 11.15 -12.27 5.60
N LEU A 30 11.42 -13.25 6.50
CA LEU A 30 12.09 -13.03 7.79
C LEU A 30 13.41 -12.28 7.66
N ASP A 31 14.22 -12.60 6.65
CA ASP A 31 15.52 -11.98 6.43
C ASP A 31 15.39 -10.51 5.99
N ASP A 32 14.41 -10.21 5.12
CA ASP A 32 14.15 -8.85 4.68
C ASP A 32 13.61 -7.99 5.82
N LEU A 33 12.69 -8.55 6.60
CA LEU A 33 12.10 -7.89 7.77
C LEU A 33 13.15 -7.65 8.85
N SER A 34 13.99 -8.64 9.12
CA SER A 34 15.09 -8.54 10.08
C SER A 34 16.07 -7.42 9.69
N ARG A 35 16.52 -7.37 8.43
CA ARG A 35 17.41 -6.31 7.95
C ARG A 35 16.78 -4.93 8.03
N GLN A 36 15.49 -4.81 7.71
CA GLN A 36 14.78 -3.54 7.80
C GLN A 36 14.65 -3.06 9.24
N LEU A 37 14.26 -3.93 10.17
CA LEU A 37 14.14 -3.58 11.60
C LEU A 37 15.49 -3.21 12.20
N GLN A 38 16.55 -3.95 11.89
CA GLN A 38 17.92 -3.63 12.29
C GLN A 38 18.32 -2.23 11.82
N HIS A 39 18.04 -1.92 10.56
CA HIS A 39 18.34 -0.61 9.98
C HIS A 39 17.52 0.53 10.62
N ASP A 40 16.24 0.30 10.92
CA ASP A 40 15.38 1.28 11.60
C ASP A 40 15.92 1.59 13.02
N ILE A 41 16.43 0.57 13.73
CA ILE A 41 17.08 0.72 15.05
C ILE A 41 18.40 1.50 14.92
N GLU A 42 19.28 1.11 14.00
CA GLU A 42 20.60 1.76 13.80
C GLU A 42 20.47 3.24 13.46
N LEU A 43 19.45 3.63 12.72
CA LEU A 43 19.18 5.02 12.34
C LEU A 43 18.27 5.76 13.32
N GLN A 44 17.81 5.12 14.39
CA GLN A 44 16.88 5.69 15.38
C GLN A 44 15.65 6.32 14.71
N LEU A 45 15.07 5.63 13.72
CA LEU A 45 13.97 6.14 12.94
C LEU A 45 12.62 5.98 13.65
N GLY A 46 11.81 7.02 13.63
CA GLY A 46 10.42 7.00 14.06
C GLY A 46 10.09 7.89 15.24
N GLN A 47 8.92 7.65 15.84
CA GLN A 47 8.40 8.34 17.03
C GLN A 47 9.20 8.00 18.29
N PRO A 48 9.09 8.79 19.39
CA PRO A 48 9.53 8.34 20.69
C PRO A 48 9.01 6.94 21.00
N GLY A 49 9.85 6.03 21.48
CA GLY A 49 9.47 4.63 21.69
C GLY A 49 9.55 3.70 20.47
N ALA A 50 9.70 4.24 19.26
CA ALA A 50 9.78 3.42 18.04
C ALA A 50 10.95 2.43 18.06
N GLU A 51 12.07 2.80 18.69
CA GLU A 51 13.23 1.93 18.88
C GLU A 51 12.89 0.74 19.81
N ALA A 52 12.17 0.97 20.90
CA ALA A 52 11.72 -0.07 21.81
C ALA A 52 10.80 -1.08 21.09
N HIS A 53 9.82 -0.60 20.33
CA HIS A 53 8.95 -1.45 19.50
C HIS A 53 9.74 -2.22 18.44
N ALA A 54 10.72 -1.58 17.80
CA ALA A 54 11.54 -2.23 16.79
C ALA A 54 12.40 -3.34 17.40
N CYS A 55 13.03 -3.10 18.55
CA CYS A 55 13.81 -4.11 19.30
C CYS A 55 12.92 -5.30 19.68
N ARG A 56 11.74 -5.05 20.25
CA ARG A 56 10.82 -6.11 20.65
C ARG A 56 10.36 -6.94 19.46
N PHE A 57 9.99 -6.29 18.36
CA PHE A 57 9.53 -6.99 17.18
C PHE A 57 10.68 -7.74 16.48
N LEU A 58 11.88 -7.17 16.40
CA LEU A 58 13.07 -7.86 15.91
C LEU A 58 13.40 -9.08 16.78
N ALA A 59 13.21 -9.01 18.09
CA ALA A 59 13.39 -10.16 18.97
C ALA A 59 12.49 -11.34 18.59
N TYR A 60 11.21 -11.08 18.28
CA TYR A 60 10.31 -12.11 17.80
C TYR A 60 10.77 -12.69 16.45
N VAL A 61 11.20 -11.84 15.51
CA VAL A 61 11.75 -12.29 14.21
C VAL A 61 13.02 -13.13 14.41
N ARG A 62 13.94 -12.74 15.30
CA ARG A 62 15.15 -13.51 15.63
C ARG A 62 14.84 -14.86 16.27
N TYR A 63 13.81 -14.91 17.11
CA TYR A 63 13.32 -16.18 17.64
C TYR A 63 12.84 -17.12 16.51
N LEU A 64 12.04 -16.62 15.56
CA LEU A 64 11.58 -17.40 14.39
C LEU A 64 12.75 -17.85 13.51
N GLN A 65 13.84 -17.08 13.43
CA GLN A 65 15.08 -17.46 12.74
C GLN A 65 15.94 -18.45 13.53
N GLY A 66 15.47 -18.95 14.68
CA GLY A 66 16.24 -19.90 15.53
C GLY A 66 17.38 -19.26 16.32
N GLN A 67 17.31 -17.95 16.62
CA GLN A 67 18.32 -17.18 17.34
C GLN A 67 17.80 -16.69 18.70
N PRO A 68 17.48 -17.58 19.67
CA PRO A 68 16.82 -17.21 20.92
C PRO A 68 17.70 -16.34 21.85
N GLU A 69 19.02 -16.43 21.77
CA GLU A 69 19.94 -15.60 22.57
C GLU A 69 19.89 -14.14 22.14
N GLU A 70 19.93 -13.91 20.84
CA GLU A 70 19.83 -12.57 20.28
C GLU A 70 18.44 -11.99 20.56
N ALA A 71 17.38 -12.81 20.42
CA ALA A 71 16.02 -12.42 20.77
C ALA A 71 15.92 -11.96 22.23
N LEU A 72 16.55 -12.66 23.16
CA LEU A 72 16.57 -12.27 24.57
C LEU A 72 17.31 -10.94 24.80
N SER A 73 18.46 -10.75 24.16
CA SER A 73 19.20 -9.48 24.23
C SER A 73 18.36 -8.31 23.75
N LEU A 74 17.64 -8.49 22.62
CA LEU A 74 16.76 -7.47 22.05
C LEU A 74 15.55 -7.16 22.94
N LEU A 75 14.95 -8.15 23.63
CA LEU A 75 13.86 -7.90 24.58
C LEU A 75 14.33 -7.11 25.80
N ASN A 76 15.54 -7.38 26.30
CA ASN A 76 16.12 -6.59 27.37
C ASN A 76 16.40 -5.13 26.92
N GLN A 77 16.91 -4.95 25.71
CA GLN A 77 17.07 -3.61 25.12
C GLN A 77 15.71 -2.91 24.95
N SER A 78 14.67 -3.63 24.54
CA SER A 78 13.31 -3.07 24.45
C SER A 78 12.80 -2.59 25.81
N GLU A 79 13.03 -3.35 26.91
CA GLU A 79 12.68 -2.92 28.27
C GLU A 79 13.40 -1.62 28.64
N GLU A 80 14.74 -1.56 28.43
CA GLU A 80 15.56 -0.39 28.70
C GLU A 80 15.09 0.84 27.92
N LYS A 81 14.90 0.69 26.61
CA LYS A 81 14.44 1.77 25.72
C LYS A 81 13.01 2.25 26.04
N THR A 82 12.14 1.36 26.51
CA THR A 82 10.81 1.74 26.98
C THR A 82 10.92 2.64 28.22
N ARG A 83 11.76 2.27 29.20
CA ARG A 83 11.98 3.06 30.41
C ARG A 83 12.65 4.41 30.10
N GLU A 84 13.63 4.44 29.20
CA GLU A 84 14.25 5.68 28.72
C GLU A 84 13.24 6.64 28.07
N SER A 85 12.31 6.12 27.28
CA SER A 85 11.37 6.94 26.50
C SER A 85 10.17 7.44 27.31
N TYR A 86 9.68 6.64 28.28
CA TYR A 86 8.41 6.90 28.97
C TYR A 86 8.56 7.03 30.50
N GLY A 87 9.76 6.82 31.03
CA GLY A 87 10.04 6.84 32.45
C GLY A 87 9.69 5.55 33.20
N GLU A 88 10.12 5.46 34.43
CA GLU A 88 9.93 4.27 35.28
C GLU A 88 8.47 4.07 35.71
N GLU A 89 7.66 5.12 35.71
CA GLU A 89 6.27 5.09 36.19
C GLU A 89 5.28 4.48 35.21
N ASP A 90 5.59 4.41 33.92
CA ASP A 90 4.70 3.86 32.89
C ASP A 90 4.93 2.36 32.62
N GLU A 91 4.81 1.56 33.70
CA GLU A 91 5.01 0.11 33.67
C GLU A 91 4.05 -0.62 32.72
N ARG A 92 2.88 -0.04 32.39
CA ARG A 92 1.87 -0.63 31.50
C ARG A 92 2.40 -0.87 30.10
N ARG A 93 3.35 -0.05 29.63
CA ARG A 93 4.04 -0.22 28.34
C ARG A 93 4.96 -1.44 28.30
N LEU A 94 5.30 -2.03 29.47
CA LEU A 94 6.11 -3.23 29.58
C LEU A 94 5.30 -4.53 29.60
N ILE A 95 3.96 -4.47 29.66
CA ILE A 95 3.09 -5.66 29.71
C ILE A 95 3.42 -6.64 28.58
N VAL A 96 3.53 -6.15 27.37
CA VAL A 96 3.78 -6.99 26.18
C VAL A 96 5.23 -7.48 26.16
N THR A 97 6.21 -6.62 26.49
CA THR A 97 7.63 -7.00 26.57
C THR A 97 7.83 -8.11 27.60
N TYR A 98 7.19 -8.00 28.77
CA TYR A 98 7.25 -9.08 29.79
C TYR A 98 6.51 -10.33 29.36
N GLY A 99 5.41 -10.19 28.61
CA GLY A 99 4.74 -11.32 27.97
C GLY A 99 5.65 -12.08 27.01
N ASP A 100 6.36 -11.36 26.14
CA ASP A 100 7.32 -11.93 25.19
C ASP A 100 8.51 -12.57 25.92
N LEU A 101 9.05 -11.94 26.98
CA LEU A 101 10.11 -12.50 27.83
C LEU A 101 9.66 -13.79 28.54
N ALA A 102 8.42 -13.82 29.05
CA ALA A 102 7.88 -15.02 29.71
C ALA A 102 7.80 -16.20 28.73
N TRP A 103 7.32 -15.97 27.50
CA TRP A 103 7.25 -16.99 26.46
C TRP A 103 8.63 -17.44 26.00
N LEU A 104 9.55 -16.51 25.74
CA LEU A 104 10.91 -16.84 25.28
C LEU A 104 11.65 -17.67 26.34
N ARG A 105 11.57 -17.30 27.63
CA ARG A 105 12.14 -18.08 28.72
C ARG A 105 11.53 -19.48 28.85
N TYR A 106 10.22 -19.60 28.67
CA TYR A 106 9.54 -20.91 28.64
C TYR A 106 10.08 -21.81 27.53
N HIS A 107 10.20 -21.30 26.30
CA HIS A 107 10.73 -22.06 25.16
C HIS A 107 12.19 -22.47 25.36
N ARG A 108 12.94 -21.75 26.15
CA ARG A 108 14.33 -22.09 26.53
C ARG A 108 14.43 -23.05 27.73
N GLY A 109 13.31 -23.45 28.31
CA GLY A 109 13.28 -24.34 29.49
C GLY A 109 13.56 -23.63 30.81
N ASP A 110 13.69 -22.29 30.83
CA ASP A 110 13.88 -21.51 32.05
C ASP A 110 12.52 -21.15 32.66
N PHE A 111 11.86 -22.17 33.21
CA PHE A 111 10.53 -22.02 33.80
C PHE A 111 10.48 -21.09 35.01
N THR A 112 11.61 -20.92 35.72
CA THR A 112 11.69 -20.04 36.87
C THR A 112 11.58 -18.58 36.43
N GLN A 113 12.40 -18.16 35.50
CA GLN A 113 12.34 -16.81 34.96
C GLN A 113 11.01 -16.56 34.20
N SER A 114 10.48 -17.55 33.49
CA SER A 114 9.17 -17.45 32.86
C SER A 114 8.07 -17.10 33.88
N ARG A 115 8.03 -17.79 35.02
CA ARG A 115 7.08 -17.47 36.12
C ARG A 115 7.30 -16.07 36.70
N THR A 116 8.54 -15.64 36.83
CA THR A 116 8.86 -14.28 37.31
C THR A 116 8.26 -13.23 36.40
N PHE A 117 8.39 -13.36 35.07
CA PHE A 117 7.80 -12.41 34.14
C PHE A 117 6.26 -12.49 34.09
N CYS A 118 5.66 -13.69 34.19
CA CYS A 118 4.21 -13.82 34.38
C CYS A 118 3.73 -13.08 35.62
N GLN A 119 4.47 -13.16 36.72
CA GLN A 119 4.14 -12.45 37.97
C GLN A 119 4.27 -10.93 37.80
N ARG A 120 5.31 -10.42 37.14
CA ARG A 120 5.47 -8.99 36.85
C ARG A 120 4.27 -8.46 36.04
N VAL A 121 3.81 -9.19 35.00
CA VAL A 121 2.61 -8.78 34.25
C VAL A 121 1.39 -8.75 35.17
N HIS A 122 1.21 -9.77 36.02
CA HIS A 122 0.09 -9.82 36.97
C HIS A 122 0.14 -8.62 37.95
N ASP A 123 1.30 -8.29 38.50
CA ASP A 123 1.46 -7.18 39.42
C ASP A 123 1.09 -5.84 38.80
N ILE A 124 1.49 -5.62 37.53
CA ILE A 124 1.09 -4.42 36.77
C ILE A 124 -0.44 -4.37 36.57
N LEU A 125 -1.06 -5.48 36.20
CA LEU A 125 -2.52 -5.55 36.00
C LEU A 125 -3.31 -5.34 37.29
N VAL A 126 -2.79 -5.80 38.42
CA VAL A 126 -3.40 -5.58 39.76
C VAL A 126 -3.23 -4.12 40.20
N LYS A 127 -2.07 -3.52 39.93
CA LYS A 127 -1.77 -2.12 40.25
C LYS A 127 -2.60 -1.14 39.42
N HIS A 128 -2.92 -1.50 38.19
CA HIS A 128 -3.66 -0.69 37.24
C HIS A 128 -4.91 -1.43 36.73
N PRO A 129 -5.97 -1.57 37.55
CA PRO A 129 -7.15 -2.32 37.17
C PRO A 129 -7.95 -1.60 36.10
N LEU A 130 -8.50 -2.37 35.15
CA LEU A 130 -9.43 -1.88 34.13
C LEU A 130 -10.87 -1.92 34.64
N GLY A 131 -11.72 -1.03 34.12
CA GLY A 131 -13.14 -1.00 34.49
C GLY A 131 -13.95 -2.21 34.02
N SER A 132 -13.45 -2.96 33.04
CA SER A 132 -14.04 -4.18 32.51
C SER A 132 -12.99 -5.27 32.35
N SER A 133 -13.34 -6.50 32.69
CA SER A 133 -12.44 -7.68 32.56
C SER A 133 -12.20 -8.11 31.12
N SER A 134 -12.97 -7.58 30.16
CA SER A 134 -12.84 -7.89 28.73
C SER A 134 -11.91 -6.93 27.98
N ASP A 135 -11.56 -5.80 28.59
CA ASP A 135 -10.76 -4.78 27.94
C ASP A 135 -9.25 -5.00 28.17
N LEU A 136 -8.45 -4.55 27.21
CA LEU A 136 -7.00 -4.49 27.33
C LEU A 136 -6.57 -3.06 27.66
N HIS A 137 -5.43 -2.88 28.29
CA HIS A 137 -4.83 -1.56 28.46
C HIS A 137 -4.58 -0.90 27.11
N PRO A 138 -4.76 0.42 26.98
CA PRO A 138 -4.52 1.15 25.74
C PRO A 138 -3.10 0.94 25.21
N GLU A 139 -2.11 0.82 26.10
CA GLU A 139 -0.72 0.53 25.75
C GLU A 139 -0.58 -0.83 25.07
N VAL A 140 -1.33 -1.85 25.51
CA VAL A 140 -1.35 -3.18 24.88
C VAL A 140 -1.98 -3.13 23.47
N TYR A 141 -3.06 -2.35 23.30
CA TYR A 141 -3.63 -2.13 21.98
C TYR A 141 -2.65 -1.40 21.06
N GLY A 142 -1.95 -0.37 21.55
CA GLY A 142 -0.93 0.35 20.82
C GLY A 142 0.21 -0.56 20.35
N GLU A 143 0.78 -1.35 21.25
CA GLU A 143 1.82 -2.34 20.95
C GLU A 143 1.38 -3.36 19.88
N LYS A 144 0.18 -3.88 20.03
CA LYS A 144 -0.42 -4.81 19.09
C LYS A 144 -0.64 -4.18 17.72
N GLY A 145 -1.09 -2.91 17.69
CA GLY A 145 -1.26 -2.12 16.49
C GLY A 145 0.05 -1.94 15.73
N TRP A 146 1.13 -1.54 16.41
CA TRP A 146 2.45 -1.39 15.81
C TRP A 146 3.03 -2.72 15.31
N THR A 147 2.86 -3.80 16.05
CA THR A 147 3.28 -5.13 15.62
C THR A 147 2.59 -5.51 14.32
N PHE A 148 1.26 -5.42 14.25
CA PHE A 148 0.50 -5.73 13.04
C PHE A 148 0.88 -4.81 11.86
N LEU A 149 1.11 -3.52 12.10
CA LEU A 149 1.48 -2.56 11.07
C LEU A 149 2.87 -2.85 10.46
N LYS A 150 3.80 -3.38 11.26
CA LYS A 150 5.15 -3.76 10.83
C LYS A 150 5.22 -5.18 10.28
N PHE A 151 4.35 -6.08 10.74
CA PHE A 151 4.39 -7.49 10.41
C PHE A 151 4.13 -7.75 8.92
N SER A 152 2.95 -7.41 8.43
CA SER A 152 2.57 -7.61 7.02
C SER A 152 1.38 -6.75 6.64
N LYS A 153 1.26 -6.42 5.34
CA LYS A 153 0.11 -5.70 4.77
C LYS A 153 -1.24 -6.38 5.05
N PHE A 154 -1.28 -7.69 5.21
CA PHE A 154 -2.49 -8.44 5.56
C PHE A 154 -3.04 -8.10 6.95
N TYR A 155 -2.19 -7.59 7.83
CA TYR A 155 -2.56 -7.21 9.20
C TYR A 155 -2.94 -5.73 9.35
N TYR A 156 -2.89 -4.90 8.29
CA TYR A 156 -3.27 -3.49 8.38
C TYR A 156 -4.70 -3.26 8.91
N PRO A 157 -5.74 -4.03 8.52
CA PRO A 157 -7.06 -3.90 9.12
C PRO A 157 -7.07 -4.15 10.64
N ARG A 158 -6.30 -5.16 11.10
CA ARG A 158 -6.15 -5.45 12.53
C ARG A 158 -5.37 -4.35 13.26
N ALA A 159 -4.35 -3.76 12.62
CA ALA A 159 -3.62 -2.61 13.16
C ALA A 159 -4.54 -1.40 13.35
N ILE A 160 -5.37 -1.09 12.33
CA ILE A 160 -6.36 -0.02 12.37
C ILE A 160 -7.31 -0.20 13.56
N GLU A 161 -7.86 -1.40 13.76
CA GLU A 161 -8.76 -1.69 14.86
C GLU A 161 -8.06 -1.53 16.22
N CYS A 162 -6.82 -2.00 16.36
CA CYS A 162 -6.04 -1.86 17.59
C CYS A 162 -5.78 -0.39 17.94
N PHE A 163 -5.29 0.41 16.99
CA PHE A 163 -5.06 1.84 17.23
C PHE A 163 -6.36 2.58 17.55
N LYS A 164 -7.46 2.24 16.86
CA LYS A 164 -8.76 2.82 17.15
C LYS A 164 -9.18 2.54 18.60
N ARG A 165 -9.04 1.30 19.07
CA ARG A 165 -9.34 0.93 20.47
C ARG A 165 -8.44 1.65 21.48
N ALA A 166 -7.12 1.76 21.17
CA ALA A 166 -6.22 2.53 22.03
C ALA A 166 -6.66 4.00 22.16
N LEU A 167 -7.04 4.62 21.03
CA LEU A 167 -7.47 6.03 20.97
C LEU A 167 -8.87 6.27 21.53
N GLU A 168 -9.76 5.27 21.58
CA GLU A 168 -11.03 5.37 22.33
C GLU A 168 -10.78 5.58 23.83
N LEU A 169 -9.68 5.05 24.36
CA LEU A 169 -9.29 5.16 25.78
C LEU A 169 -8.38 6.37 26.04
N GLN A 170 -7.48 6.70 25.11
CA GLN A 170 -6.56 7.85 25.18
C GLN A 170 -6.51 8.58 23.83
N PRO A 171 -7.41 9.54 23.57
CA PRO A 171 -7.59 10.16 22.25
C PRO A 171 -6.39 10.99 21.76
N ASP A 172 -5.59 11.52 22.66
CA ASP A 172 -4.51 12.46 22.35
C ASP A 172 -3.10 11.83 22.40
N ASP A 173 -3.02 10.51 22.54
CA ASP A 173 -1.72 9.84 22.46
C ASP A 173 -1.09 10.05 21.06
N CYS A 174 0.09 10.68 21.06
CA CYS A 174 0.81 11.10 19.86
C CYS A 174 1.20 9.88 18.99
N GLU A 175 1.68 8.83 19.64
CA GLU A 175 2.21 7.63 18.99
C GLU A 175 1.11 6.82 18.30
N TRP A 176 -0.04 6.64 18.99
CA TRP A 176 -1.14 5.86 18.42
C TRP A 176 -1.92 6.64 17.35
N ASN A 177 -2.00 7.97 17.48
CA ASN A 177 -2.52 8.81 16.39
C ASN A 177 -1.65 8.70 15.12
N ALA A 178 -0.31 8.68 15.28
CA ALA A 178 0.61 8.47 14.17
C ALA A 178 0.46 7.07 13.56
N GLY A 179 0.44 6.02 14.39
CA GLY A 179 0.26 4.64 13.95
C GLY A 179 -1.05 4.44 13.19
N TYR A 180 -2.15 5.00 13.70
CA TYR A 180 -3.46 4.97 13.05
C TYR A 180 -3.46 5.69 11.70
N ALA A 181 -2.87 6.89 11.64
CA ALA A 181 -2.74 7.65 10.41
C ALA A 181 -1.93 6.90 9.34
N ILE A 182 -0.80 6.29 9.74
CA ILE A 182 0.05 5.49 8.85
C ILE A 182 -0.70 4.24 8.34
N ALA A 183 -1.42 3.54 9.21
CA ALA A 183 -2.19 2.36 8.84
C ALA A 183 -3.29 2.70 7.82
N LEU A 184 -4.06 3.75 8.06
CA LEU A 184 -5.07 4.27 7.13
C LEU A 184 -4.44 4.74 5.81
N PHE A 185 -3.30 5.45 5.85
CA PHE A 185 -2.61 5.90 4.64
C PHE A 185 -2.14 4.73 3.77
N ARG A 186 -1.71 3.61 4.37
CA ARG A 186 -1.24 2.43 3.64
C ARG A 186 -2.37 1.60 3.04
N THR A 187 -3.55 1.65 3.62
CA THR A 187 -4.74 0.91 3.14
C THR A 187 -5.56 1.71 2.15
N GLU A 188 -5.56 3.03 2.26
CA GLU A 188 -6.37 3.89 1.42
C GLU A 188 -5.74 4.10 0.04
N PRO A 189 -6.54 4.04 -1.04
CA PRO A 189 -6.07 4.31 -2.40
C PRO A 189 -5.49 5.72 -2.56
N ASN A 190 -4.42 5.83 -3.35
CA ASN A 190 -3.74 7.11 -3.60
C ASN A 190 -4.29 7.92 -4.80
N ASP A 191 -5.33 7.43 -5.48
CA ASP A 191 -5.90 8.02 -6.70
C ASP A 191 -7.44 8.10 -6.60
N LEU A 192 -7.96 8.60 -5.47
CA LEU A 192 -9.40 8.85 -5.31
C LEU A 192 -9.84 9.97 -6.26
N LYS A 193 -11.02 9.80 -6.88
CA LYS A 193 -11.73 10.94 -7.49
C LYS A 193 -11.89 12.02 -6.43
N ILE A 194 -11.79 13.28 -6.84
CA ILE A 194 -12.00 14.43 -5.99
C ILE A 194 -13.37 14.28 -5.32
N HIS A 195 -13.37 13.85 -4.07
CA HIS A 195 -14.54 13.97 -3.22
C HIS A 195 -14.47 15.35 -2.56
N HIS A 196 -15.63 16.01 -2.38
CA HIS A 196 -15.69 17.26 -1.65
C HIS A 196 -15.24 17.11 -0.18
N GLU A 197 -15.30 15.89 0.33
CA GLU A 197 -14.95 15.57 1.71
C GLU A 197 -13.61 14.83 1.78
N GLU A 198 -12.77 15.23 2.76
CA GLU A 198 -11.49 14.58 3.02
C GLU A 198 -11.70 13.14 3.52
N SER A 199 -10.89 12.22 3.02
CA SER A 199 -10.92 10.81 3.38
C SER A 199 -10.56 10.57 4.85
N PRO A 200 -10.91 9.39 5.43
CA PRO A 200 -10.52 9.02 6.78
C PRO A 200 -9.02 9.13 7.03
N ALA A 201 -8.18 8.69 6.08
CA ALA A 201 -6.72 8.81 6.19
C ALA A 201 -6.27 10.28 6.21
N THR A 202 -6.88 11.16 5.41
CA THR A 202 -6.54 12.58 5.38
C THR A 202 -6.95 13.27 6.69
N LYS A 203 -8.15 13.01 7.19
CA LYS A 203 -8.64 13.54 8.48
C LYS A 203 -7.75 13.10 9.64
N GLN A 204 -7.36 11.82 9.66
CA GLN A 204 -6.49 11.28 10.72
C GLN A 204 -5.06 11.82 10.62
N LEU A 205 -4.51 12.00 9.41
CA LEU A 205 -3.21 12.63 9.23
C LEU A 205 -3.21 14.08 9.72
N ARG A 206 -4.28 14.86 9.47
CA ARG A 206 -4.41 16.20 10.04
C ARG A 206 -4.39 16.17 11.57
N ARG A 207 -5.19 15.28 12.16
CA ARG A 207 -5.22 15.13 13.62
C ARG A 207 -3.86 14.77 14.19
N ALA A 208 -3.15 13.82 13.59
CA ALA A 208 -1.82 13.41 14.03
C ALA A 208 -0.78 14.55 13.89
N VAL A 209 -0.84 15.35 12.82
CA VAL A 209 0.01 16.54 12.63
C VAL A 209 -0.34 17.68 13.60
N GLU A 210 -1.62 17.85 13.98
CA GLU A 210 -2.03 18.80 15.03
C GLU A 210 -1.44 18.44 16.39
N ILE A 211 -1.41 17.14 16.74
CA ILE A 211 -0.85 16.65 18.00
C ILE A 211 0.69 16.72 17.98
N ASN A 212 1.32 16.30 16.87
CA ASN A 212 2.77 16.36 16.69
C ASN A 212 3.13 17.08 15.38
N PRO A 213 3.28 18.41 15.44
CA PRO A 213 3.55 19.22 14.24
C PRO A 213 4.97 19.06 13.68
N ASP A 214 5.87 18.41 14.39
CA ASP A 214 7.26 18.19 14.00
C ASP A 214 7.55 16.75 13.55
N ASP A 215 6.50 15.99 13.18
CA ASP A 215 6.68 14.70 12.53
C ASP A 215 6.81 14.86 11.01
N GLY A 216 8.05 14.83 10.51
CA GLY A 216 8.34 14.97 9.09
C GLY A 216 7.70 13.89 8.21
N VAL A 217 7.50 12.68 8.74
CA VAL A 217 6.86 11.56 8.02
C VAL A 217 5.37 11.85 7.83
N LEU A 218 4.66 12.22 8.89
CA LEU A 218 3.23 12.56 8.84
C LEU A 218 2.97 13.79 7.96
N LEU A 219 3.82 14.84 8.07
CA LEU A 219 3.78 16.03 7.22
C LEU A 219 3.87 15.63 5.73
N SER A 220 4.84 14.80 5.38
CA SER A 220 5.06 14.38 4.00
C SER A 220 3.94 13.44 3.47
N MET A 221 3.35 12.61 4.33
CA MET A 221 2.19 11.79 3.98
C MET A 221 0.94 12.65 3.76
N LEU A 222 0.70 13.64 4.63
CA LEU A 222 -0.42 14.57 4.49
C LEU A 222 -0.29 15.38 3.20
N ALA A 223 0.91 15.87 2.87
CA ALA A 223 1.17 16.56 1.60
C ALA A 223 0.78 15.73 0.38
N LEU A 224 1.10 14.42 0.38
CA LEU A 224 0.71 13.50 -0.70
C LEU A 224 -0.80 13.32 -0.84
N LYS A 225 -1.55 13.36 0.27
CA LYS A 225 -3.01 13.28 0.26
C LYS A 225 -3.63 14.59 -0.22
N LEU A 226 -3.13 15.73 0.21
CA LEU A 226 -3.67 17.05 -0.16
C LEU A 226 -3.59 17.34 -1.65
N VAL A 227 -2.61 16.78 -2.37
CA VAL A 227 -2.55 16.86 -3.84
C VAL A 227 -3.80 16.27 -4.51
N LEU A 228 -4.41 15.24 -3.91
CA LEU A 228 -5.63 14.63 -4.43
C LEU A 228 -6.84 15.58 -4.36
N TYR A 229 -6.81 16.52 -3.42
CA TYR A 229 -7.83 17.59 -3.22
C TYR A 229 -7.42 18.91 -3.88
N GLN A 230 -6.37 18.92 -4.73
CA GLN A 230 -5.83 20.11 -5.41
C GLN A 230 -5.36 21.23 -4.46
N LYS A 231 -5.09 20.90 -3.19
CA LYS A 231 -4.54 21.82 -2.18
C LYS A 231 -3.02 21.93 -2.30
N HIS A 232 -2.54 22.32 -3.50
CA HIS A 232 -1.11 22.29 -3.84
C HIS A 232 -0.26 23.20 -2.95
N ARG A 233 -0.72 24.45 -2.64
CA ARG A 233 0.03 25.37 -1.79
C ARG A 233 0.22 24.86 -0.36
N GLU A 234 -0.84 24.29 0.21
CA GLU A 234 -0.79 23.69 1.55
C GLU A 234 0.18 22.50 1.55
N ALA A 235 0.09 21.65 0.53
CA ALA A 235 0.97 20.49 0.38
C ALA A 235 2.45 20.87 0.23
N GLU A 236 2.77 21.94 -0.52
CA GLU A 236 4.14 22.45 -0.66
C GLU A 236 4.67 22.98 0.68
N GLY A 237 3.88 23.72 1.45
CA GLY A 237 4.26 24.19 2.77
C GLY A 237 4.59 23.06 3.74
N LEU A 238 3.80 21.97 3.71
CA LEU A 238 4.07 20.77 4.51
C LEU A 238 5.34 20.04 4.08
N VAL A 239 5.65 20.01 2.78
CA VAL A 239 6.89 19.41 2.25
C VAL A 239 8.12 20.19 2.71
N GLU A 240 8.09 21.53 2.64
CA GLU A 240 9.22 22.36 3.11
C GLU A 240 9.43 22.15 4.62
N ARG A 241 8.36 22.17 5.43
CA ARG A 241 8.45 21.88 6.87
C ARG A 241 8.98 20.47 7.15
N ALA A 242 8.52 19.45 6.41
CA ALA A 242 9.03 18.10 6.56
C ALA A 242 10.54 18.00 6.30
N LEU A 243 11.04 18.76 5.32
CA LEU A 243 12.47 18.84 5.02
C LEU A 243 13.27 19.67 6.05
N GLU A 244 12.65 20.63 6.73
CA GLU A 244 13.27 21.36 7.84
C GLU A 244 13.45 20.45 9.06
N VAL A 245 12.43 19.67 9.38
CA VAL A 245 12.43 18.75 10.55
C VAL A 245 13.34 17.53 10.31
N GLY A 246 13.24 16.90 9.15
CA GLY A 246 13.97 15.67 8.81
C GLY A 246 14.69 15.77 7.47
N PRO A 247 15.71 16.64 7.32
CA PRO A 247 16.35 16.89 6.02
C PRO A 247 17.07 15.68 5.43
N ASP A 248 17.47 14.74 6.26
CA ASP A 248 18.22 13.54 5.90
C ASP A 248 17.53 12.23 6.37
N ASP A 249 16.32 12.31 6.91
CA ASP A 249 15.54 11.14 7.28
C ASP A 249 15.08 10.37 6.02
N PRO A 250 15.49 9.11 5.85
CA PRO A 250 15.12 8.31 4.68
C PRO A 250 13.61 8.12 4.49
N GLN A 251 12.83 8.09 5.56
CA GLN A 251 11.38 7.94 5.50
C GLN A 251 10.71 9.24 5.03
N VAL A 252 11.15 10.39 5.55
CA VAL A 252 10.72 11.73 5.09
C VAL A 252 11.06 11.90 3.61
N ILE A 253 12.33 11.71 3.26
CA ILE A 253 12.81 11.91 1.88
C ILE A 253 12.09 11.00 0.88
N ARG A 254 11.78 9.76 1.25
CA ARG A 254 11.01 8.83 0.42
C ARG A 254 9.64 9.39 0.02
N TYR A 255 8.90 9.98 0.95
CA TYR A 255 7.57 10.54 0.69
C TYR A 255 7.65 11.89 -0.01
N VAL A 256 8.59 12.75 0.39
CA VAL A 256 8.86 14.03 -0.28
C VAL A 256 9.28 13.80 -1.74
N ALA A 257 10.17 12.86 -2.02
CA ALA A 257 10.56 12.51 -3.38
C ALA A 257 9.38 12.00 -4.21
N LYS A 258 8.49 11.21 -3.63
CA LYS A 258 7.24 10.76 -4.28
C LYS A 258 6.34 11.95 -4.61
N PHE A 259 6.23 12.93 -3.71
CA PHE A 259 5.50 14.18 -3.94
C PHE A 259 6.10 14.96 -5.10
N LEU A 260 7.40 15.29 -5.04
CA LEU A 260 8.12 16.04 -6.06
C LEU A 260 8.04 15.38 -7.45
N ARG A 261 8.15 14.04 -7.50
CA ARG A 261 7.98 13.29 -8.75
C ARG A 261 6.56 13.40 -9.31
N LYS A 262 5.52 13.43 -8.47
CA LYS A 262 4.12 13.66 -8.91
C LYS A 262 3.93 15.08 -9.44
N GLN A 263 4.67 16.07 -8.93
CA GLN A 263 4.69 17.45 -9.39
C GLN A 263 5.67 17.70 -10.57
N ASP A 264 6.26 16.65 -11.15
CA ASP A 264 7.28 16.66 -12.21
C ASP A 264 8.59 17.41 -11.85
N GLN A 265 8.83 17.72 -10.55
CA GLN A 265 10.06 18.30 -10.02
C GLN A 265 11.15 17.21 -9.86
N LEU A 266 11.53 16.61 -10.99
CA LEU A 266 12.35 15.39 -11.00
C LEU A 266 13.79 15.62 -10.51
N ASP A 267 14.40 16.77 -10.85
CA ASP A 267 15.79 17.05 -10.47
C ASP A 267 15.90 17.20 -8.95
N ARG A 268 15.04 17.97 -8.33
CA ARG A 268 14.98 18.12 -6.86
C ARG A 268 14.73 16.77 -6.16
N SER A 269 13.83 15.95 -6.73
CA SER A 269 13.57 14.60 -6.20
C SER A 269 14.80 13.70 -6.25
N ILE A 270 15.54 13.71 -7.37
CA ILE A 270 16.77 12.94 -7.56
C ILE A 270 17.86 13.39 -6.59
N ASP A 271 18.08 14.70 -6.46
CA ASP A 271 19.11 15.26 -5.58
C ASP A 271 18.88 14.85 -4.11
N LEU A 272 17.64 14.95 -3.63
CA LEU A 272 17.28 14.52 -2.28
C LEU A 272 17.51 13.02 -2.07
N LEU A 273 17.04 12.17 -2.99
CA LEU A 273 17.21 10.72 -2.90
C LEU A 273 18.69 10.32 -2.96
N GLN A 274 19.50 10.94 -3.82
CA GLN A 274 20.93 10.67 -3.91
C GLN A 274 21.69 11.12 -2.66
N ARG A 275 21.25 12.21 -2.01
CA ARG A 275 21.84 12.66 -0.75
C ARG A 275 21.65 11.63 0.36
N VAL A 276 20.44 11.13 0.52
CA VAL A 276 20.12 10.10 1.53
C VAL A 276 20.78 8.77 1.18
N MET A 277 20.81 8.37 -0.09
CA MET A 277 21.44 7.13 -0.53
C MET A 277 22.93 7.05 -0.15
N ARG A 278 23.66 8.17 -0.14
CA ARG A 278 25.06 8.22 0.30
C ARG A 278 25.26 7.83 1.78
N ARG A 279 24.25 8.05 2.61
CA ARG A 279 24.26 7.72 4.05
C ARG A 279 23.63 6.37 4.34
N SER A 280 22.63 5.98 3.54
CA SER A 280 21.82 4.78 3.71
C SER A 280 21.63 4.07 2.38
N SER A 281 22.68 3.36 1.91
CA SER A 281 22.66 2.63 0.65
C SER A 281 21.82 1.34 0.68
N GLN A 282 21.34 0.93 1.86
CA GLN A 282 20.60 -0.33 2.07
C GLN A 282 19.08 -0.20 1.97
N SER A 283 18.55 0.92 1.46
CA SER A 283 17.11 1.12 1.36
C SER A 283 16.58 0.77 -0.03
N ALA A 284 15.93 -0.39 -0.15
CA ALA A 284 15.24 -0.83 -1.38
C ALA A 284 14.25 0.23 -1.88
N PHE A 285 13.58 0.92 -0.97
CA PHE A 285 12.60 1.95 -1.33
C PHE A 285 13.23 3.21 -1.92
N ILE A 286 14.40 3.64 -1.44
CA ILE A 286 15.13 4.79 -2.01
C ILE A 286 15.58 4.47 -3.43
N HIS A 287 16.18 3.30 -3.64
CA HIS A 287 16.56 2.83 -4.97
C HIS A 287 15.34 2.75 -5.91
N HIS A 288 14.21 2.21 -5.45
CA HIS A 288 13.00 2.17 -6.26
C HIS A 288 12.50 3.58 -6.63
N GLN A 289 12.47 4.54 -5.69
CA GLN A 289 12.05 5.92 -6.01
C GLN A 289 12.99 6.60 -7.00
N LEU A 290 14.31 6.42 -6.88
CA LEU A 290 15.28 6.91 -7.88
C LEU A 290 15.01 6.33 -9.27
N ALA A 291 14.80 5.02 -9.35
CA ALA A 291 14.48 4.35 -10.61
C ALA A 291 13.23 4.92 -11.27
N LEU A 292 12.18 5.21 -10.48
CA LEU A 292 10.94 5.82 -10.98
C LEU A 292 11.16 7.26 -11.48
N CYS A 293 12.03 8.04 -10.84
CA CYS A 293 12.41 9.37 -11.33
C CYS A 293 13.16 9.28 -12.66
N TYR A 294 14.14 8.39 -12.79
CA TYR A 294 14.87 8.16 -14.05
C TYR A 294 13.96 7.63 -15.16
N LYS A 295 13.04 6.72 -14.85
CA LYS A 295 12.01 6.24 -15.78
C LYS A 295 11.14 7.39 -16.29
N ARG A 296 10.76 8.32 -15.42
CA ARG A 296 9.98 9.52 -15.79
C ARG A 296 10.79 10.47 -16.67
N LYS A 297 12.06 10.75 -16.33
CA LYS A 297 12.97 11.54 -17.19
C LYS A 297 13.13 10.91 -18.58
N LYS A 298 13.36 9.60 -18.65
CA LYS A 298 13.40 8.86 -19.91
C LYS A 298 12.12 9.08 -20.72
N LYS A 299 10.95 8.92 -20.08
CA LYS A 299 9.64 9.10 -20.74
C LYS A 299 9.46 10.52 -21.30
N ASN A 300 9.86 11.54 -20.56
CA ASN A 300 9.77 12.94 -21.00
C ASN A 300 10.66 13.25 -22.23
N LEU A 301 11.77 12.51 -22.39
CA LEU A 301 12.67 12.67 -23.54
C LEU A 301 12.19 11.93 -24.79
N ILE A 302 11.52 10.79 -24.64
CA ILE A 302 11.04 9.99 -25.78
C ILE A 302 10.03 10.76 -26.66
N SER A 303 9.28 11.70 -26.05
CA SER A 303 8.30 12.52 -26.77
C SER A 303 8.94 13.70 -27.55
N LYS A 304 10.21 14.05 -27.28
CA LYS A 304 10.91 15.13 -27.97
C LYS A 304 11.28 14.77 -29.41
N ARG A 305 11.38 15.76 -30.27
CA ARG A 305 11.82 15.62 -31.68
C ARG A 305 12.89 16.68 -31.97
N PRO A 306 14.11 16.28 -32.41
CA PRO A 306 14.61 14.93 -32.54
C PRO A 306 14.76 14.25 -31.17
N LYS A 307 14.66 12.89 -31.16
CA LYS A 307 14.81 12.10 -29.93
C LYS A 307 16.27 12.07 -29.49
N PRO A 308 16.59 12.51 -28.25
CA PRO A 308 17.98 12.49 -27.75
C PRO A 308 18.38 11.09 -27.27
N GLU A 309 18.72 10.20 -28.19
CA GLU A 309 18.92 8.76 -27.92
C GLU A 309 19.96 8.49 -26.82
N ARG A 310 21.09 9.24 -26.80
CA ARG A 310 22.12 9.08 -25.77
C ARG A 310 21.61 9.36 -24.36
N GLU A 311 20.80 10.40 -24.18
CA GLU A 311 20.19 10.75 -22.90
C GLU A 311 19.14 9.73 -22.49
N VAL A 312 18.32 9.24 -23.44
CA VAL A 312 17.31 8.20 -23.20
C VAL A 312 18.00 6.92 -22.70
N GLN A 313 19.11 6.52 -23.33
CA GLN A 313 19.89 5.35 -22.89
C GLN A 313 20.57 5.57 -21.53
N HIS A 314 21.05 6.78 -21.25
CA HIS A 314 21.63 7.12 -19.95
C HIS A 314 20.62 6.95 -18.82
N TRP A 315 19.42 7.54 -18.94
CA TRP A 315 18.38 7.45 -17.91
C TRP A 315 17.83 6.02 -17.79
N ARG A 316 17.77 5.27 -18.89
CA ARG A 316 17.41 3.84 -18.85
C ARG A 316 18.39 3.04 -18.01
N ARG A 317 19.70 3.16 -18.26
CA ARG A 317 20.73 2.45 -17.47
C ARG A 317 20.65 2.77 -16.00
N LEU A 318 20.53 4.04 -15.63
CA LEU A 318 20.37 4.43 -14.23
C LEU A 318 19.10 3.87 -13.60
N SER A 319 17.99 3.81 -14.35
CA SER A 319 16.75 3.18 -13.87
C SER A 319 16.94 1.69 -13.62
N ILE A 320 17.56 0.96 -14.57
CA ILE A 320 17.82 -0.49 -14.43
C ILE A 320 18.71 -0.75 -13.22
N GLN A 321 19.87 -0.07 -13.09
CA GLN A 321 20.79 -0.26 -11.97
C GLN A 321 20.11 -0.08 -10.62
N ASN A 322 19.27 0.94 -10.48
CA ASN A 322 18.55 1.17 -9.23
C ASN A 322 17.41 0.17 -9.00
N LEU A 323 16.76 -0.34 -10.06
CA LEU A 323 15.76 -1.41 -9.91
C LEU A 323 16.42 -2.74 -9.52
N GLU A 324 17.57 -3.07 -10.11
CA GLU A 324 18.35 -4.27 -9.75
C GLU A 324 18.73 -4.24 -8.27
N GLU A 325 19.20 -3.09 -7.78
CA GLU A 325 19.57 -2.93 -6.39
C GLU A 325 18.32 -2.97 -5.45
N ALA A 326 17.22 -2.36 -5.84
CA ALA A 326 15.97 -2.43 -5.09
C ALA A 326 15.45 -3.87 -4.94
N VAL A 327 15.49 -4.66 -6.01
CA VAL A 327 15.08 -6.08 -6.01
C VAL A 327 16.08 -6.95 -5.23
N ARG A 328 17.38 -6.66 -5.29
CA ARG A 328 18.42 -7.35 -4.50
C ARG A 328 18.21 -7.14 -3.00
N LEU A 329 17.92 -5.90 -2.59
CA LEU A 329 17.72 -5.54 -1.19
C LEU A 329 16.39 -6.03 -0.63
N LYS A 330 15.37 -6.16 -1.48
CA LYS A 330 14.04 -6.64 -1.10
C LYS A 330 13.44 -7.48 -2.23
N THR A 331 13.53 -8.79 -2.09
CA THR A 331 13.11 -9.76 -3.11
C THR A 331 11.60 -9.75 -3.37
N GLY A 332 10.79 -9.51 -2.34
CA GLY A 332 9.32 -9.38 -2.43
C GLY A 332 8.82 -8.02 -2.92
N LEU A 333 9.68 -7.15 -3.49
CA LEU A 333 9.24 -5.88 -4.06
C LEU A 333 8.70 -6.08 -5.49
N ASN A 334 7.56 -6.76 -5.61
CA ASN A 334 6.96 -7.21 -6.87
C ASN A 334 6.78 -6.09 -7.90
N LEU A 335 6.38 -4.88 -7.47
CA LEU A 335 6.25 -3.75 -8.39
C LEU A 335 7.60 -3.32 -8.99
N ALA A 336 8.68 -3.31 -8.21
CA ALA A 336 10.02 -3.00 -8.74
C ALA A 336 10.52 -4.11 -9.66
N LYS A 337 10.22 -5.38 -9.34
CA LYS A 337 10.54 -6.54 -10.18
C LYS A 337 9.81 -6.46 -11.54
N ALA A 338 8.52 -6.11 -11.55
CA ALA A 338 7.75 -5.90 -12.78
C ALA A 338 8.26 -4.71 -13.61
N ASP A 339 8.62 -3.60 -12.96
CA ASP A 339 9.22 -2.44 -13.62
C ASP A 339 10.60 -2.80 -14.24
N LEU A 340 11.41 -3.57 -13.54
CA LEU A 340 12.72 -4.04 -14.03
C LEU A 340 12.56 -4.98 -15.24
N ALA A 341 11.63 -5.92 -15.16
CA ALA A 341 11.32 -6.83 -16.26
C ALA A 341 10.93 -6.05 -17.53
N LEU A 342 10.09 -5.03 -17.40
CA LEU A 342 9.71 -4.19 -18.53
C LEU A 342 10.90 -3.39 -19.10
N GLN A 343 11.81 -2.87 -18.23
CA GLN A 343 13.01 -2.16 -18.71
C GLN A 343 13.98 -3.10 -19.45
N TYR A 344 14.15 -4.34 -19.00
CA TYR A 344 14.95 -5.35 -19.73
C TYR A 344 14.33 -5.69 -21.10
N ALA A 345 12.99 -5.83 -21.16
CA ALA A 345 12.31 -6.08 -22.41
C ALA A 345 12.45 -4.91 -23.40
N GLU A 346 12.34 -3.66 -22.93
CA GLU A 346 12.55 -2.47 -23.75
C GLU A 346 14.00 -2.30 -24.24
N GLU A 347 14.98 -2.90 -23.56
CA GLU A 347 16.41 -2.87 -23.92
C GLU A 347 16.81 -4.04 -24.83
N SER A 348 15.94 -5.03 -25.03
CA SER A 348 16.23 -6.21 -25.84
C SER A 348 16.33 -5.86 -27.34
N ASP A 349 17.32 -6.46 -28.01
CA ASP A 349 17.59 -6.24 -29.42
C ASP A 349 16.86 -7.26 -30.33
N GLY A 350 15.88 -7.97 -29.80
CA GLY A 350 15.07 -8.93 -30.55
C GLY A 350 14.65 -10.16 -29.74
N ARG A 351 13.90 -11.06 -30.38
CA ARG A 351 13.26 -12.21 -29.72
C ARG A 351 14.23 -13.22 -29.08
N SER A 352 15.45 -13.30 -29.54
CA SER A 352 16.50 -14.23 -29.03
C SER A 352 17.30 -13.63 -27.89
N ASP A 353 17.08 -12.36 -27.54
CA ASP A 353 17.85 -11.67 -26.50
C ASP A 353 17.65 -12.34 -25.13
N PRO A 354 18.74 -12.66 -24.40
CA PRO A 354 18.66 -13.21 -23.05
C PRO A 354 17.88 -12.30 -22.06
N ARG A 355 17.91 -10.98 -22.27
CA ARG A 355 17.17 -9.99 -21.46
C ARG A 355 15.67 -10.19 -21.56
N LEU A 356 15.15 -10.52 -22.75
CA LEU A 356 13.72 -10.78 -22.93
C LEU A 356 13.29 -12.06 -22.18
N ARG A 357 14.10 -13.11 -22.21
CA ARG A 357 13.85 -14.34 -21.43
C ARG A 357 13.92 -14.10 -19.93
N ARG A 358 14.85 -13.23 -19.48
CA ARG A 358 14.94 -12.81 -18.08
C ARG A 358 13.68 -12.05 -17.67
N ALA A 359 13.23 -11.10 -18.49
CA ALA A 359 12.00 -10.33 -18.26
C ALA A 359 10.76 -11.24 -18.13
N GLN A 360 10.63 -12.23 -19.02
CA GLN A 360 9.52 -13.20 -18.95
C GLN A 360 9.54 -13.96 -17.62
N ARG A 361 10.68 -14.56 -17.23
CA ARG A 361 10.77 -15.27 -15.94
C ARG A 361 10.43 -14.40 -14.74
N MET A 362 10.88 -13.13 -14.74
CA MET A 362 10.54 -12.20 -13.66
C MET A 362 9.04 -11.88 -13.61
N PHE A 363 8.37 -11.79 -14.77
CA PHE A 363 6.92 -11.63 -14.79
C PHE A 363 6.20 -12.89 -14.33
N ASP A 364 6.68 -14.09 -14.71
CA ASP A 364 6.10 -15.35 -14.25
C ASP A 364 6.15 -15.44 -12.71
N GLU A 365 7.32 -15.17 -12.09
CA GLU A 365 7.47 -15.10 -10.63
C GLU A 365 6.56 -14.07 -9.96
N VAL A 366 6.42 -12.88 -10.55
CA VAL A 366 5.56 -11.82 -10.00
C VAL A 366 4.08 -12.21 -10.09
N LEU A 367 3.68 -12.85 -11.18
CA LEU A 367 2.28 -13.25 -11.38
C LEU A 367 1.85 -14.41 -10.47
N GLU A 368 2.76 -15.28 -10.04
CA GLU A 368 2.48 -16.32 -9.06
C GLU A 368 2.05 -15.74 -7.69
N THR A 369 2.60 -14.58 -7.32
CA THR A 369 2.35 -13.94 -6.01
C THR A 369 1.51 -12.66 -6.11
N VAL A 370 0.99 -12.31 -7.29
CA VAL A 370 0.26 -11.05 -7.51
C VAL A 370 -1.02 -10.93 -6.69
N GLU A 371 -1.70 -12.06 -6.42
CA GLU A 371 -2.95 -12.08 -5.66
C GLU A 371 -2.74 -11.66 -4.19
N ASP A 372 -1.53 -11.78 -3.66
CA ASP A 372 -1.17 -11.33 -2.32
C ASP A 372 -0.91 -9.82 -2.24
N GLU A 373 -0.87 -9.13 -3.37
CA GLU A 373 -0.61 -7.69 -3.42
C GLU A 373 -1.88 -6.85 -3.23
N THR A 374 -1.69 -5.60 -2.77
CA THR A 374 -2.80 -4.65 -2.72
C THR A 374 -3.33 -4.39 -4.12
N TRP A 375 -4.63 -4.09 -4.26
CA TRP A 375 -5.27 -3.87 -5.57
C TRP A 375 -4.51 -2.83 -6.43
N SER A 376 -3.93 -1.78 -5.84
CA SER A 376 -3.21 -0.74 -6.60
C SER A 376 -1.87 -1.24 -7.14
N ILE A 377 -1.19 -2.14 -6.43
CA ILE A 377 0.03 -2.81 -6.90
C ILE A 377 -0.34 -3.84 -7.98
N ARG A 378 -1.39 -4.64 -7.75
CA ARG A 378 -1.92 -5.60 -8.73
C ARG A 378 -2.28 -4.91 -10.05
N GLN A 379 -2.98 -3.78 -9.98
CA GLN A 379 -3.31 -2.97 -11.15
C GLN A 379 -2.06 -2.52 -11.92
N SER A 380 -1.04 -2.03 -11.21
CA SER A 380 0.21 -1.59 -11.82
C SER A 380 1.00 -2.74 -12.44
N ILE A 381 1.03 -3.91 -11.80
CA ILE A 381 1.68 -5.12 -12.31
C ILE A 381 0.95 -5.61 -13.57
N CYS A 382 -0.38 -5.72 -13.54
CA CYS A 382 -1.17 -6.10 -14.71
C CYS A 382 -0.92 -5.17 -15.90
N ARG A 383 -0.84 -3.86 -15.67
CA ARG A 383 -0.47 -2.89 -16.71
C ARG A 383 0.93 -3.14 -17.25
N CYS A 384 1.94 -3.36 -16.38
CA CYS A 384 3.32 -3.63 -16.84
C CYS A 384 3.40 -4.89 -17.67
N TYR A 385 2.72 -5.97 -17.25
CA TYR A 385 2.70 -7.22 -17.99
C TYR A 385 1.93 -7.10 -19.30
N ALA A 386 0.82 -6.36 -19.34
CA ALA A 386 0.09 -6.06 -20.58
C ALA A 386 0.96 -5.28 -21.58
N GLU A 387 1.76 -4.30 -21.13
CA GLU A 387 2.74 -3.60 -21.98
C GLU A 387 3.81 -4.56 -22.50
N PHE A 388 4.33 -5.45 -21.65
CA PHE A 388 5.28 -6.50 -22.08
C PHE A 388 4.68 -7.40 -23.14
N CYS A 389 3.46 -7.93 -22.93
CA CYS A 389 2.75 -8.75 -23.90
C CYS A 389 2.52 -7.99 -25.23
N HIS A 390 2.11 -6.73 -25.16
CA HIS A 390 1.80 -5.92 -26.34
C HIS A 390 3.02 -5.66 -27.24
N TYR A 391 4.19 -5.36 -26.65
CA TYR A 391 5.36 -4.91 -27.41
C TYR A 391 6.42 -5.98 -27.60
N HIS A 392 6.54 -6.94 -26.71
CA HIS A 392 7.69 -7.85 -26.65
C HIS A 392 7.33 -9.33 -26.70
N SER A 393 6.08 -9.73 -26.37
CA SER A 393 5.65 -11.12 -26.39
C SER A 393 5.21 -11.58 -27.79
N ILE A 394 5.27 -12.90 -28.00
CA ILE A 394 4.70 -13.58 -29.17
C ILE A 394 3.17 -13.66 -29.01
N GLN A 395 2.69 -13.80 -27.77
CA GLN A 395 1.26 -13.94 -27.43
C GLN A 395 0.62 -12.56 -27.22
N LYS A 396 0.22 -11.92 -28.32
CA LYS A 396 -0.41 -10.57 -28.25
C LYS A 396 -1.77 -10.55 -27.61
N ASP A 397 -2.49 -11.67 -27.61
CA ASP A 397 -3.85 -11.75 -27.04
C ASP A 397 -3.84 -11.59 -25.51
N CYS A 398 -2.75 -11.97 -24.82
CA CYS A 398 -2.61 -11.74 -23.39
C CYS A 398 -2.58 -10.24 -23.03
N ALA A 399 -2.17 -9.36 -23.95
CA ALA A 399 -2.14 -7.92 -23.68
C ALA A 399 -3.54 -7.36 -23.41
N VAL A 400 -4.53 -7.74 -24.21
CA VAL A 400 -5.93 -7.31 -24.03
C VAL A 400 -6.45 -7.78 -22.69
N SER A 401 -6.28 -9.07 -22.38
CA SER A 401 -6.73 -9.66 -21.11
C SER A 401 -6.16 -8.94 -19.89
N TYR A 402 -4.84 -8.68 -19.84
CA TYR A 402 -4.23 -8.03 -18.69
C TYR A 402 -4.50 -6.52 -18.62
N TYR A 403 -4.70 -5.81 -19.75
CA TYR A 403 -5.20 -4.44 -19.71
C TYR A 403 -6.63 -4.39 -19.17
N MET A 404 -7.51 -5.35 -19.55
CA MET A 404 -8.86 -5.46 -19.00
C MET A 404 -8.82 -5.78 -17.51
N LYS A 405 -8.04 -6.77 -17.08
CA LYS A 405 -7.84 -7.10 -15.66
C LYS A 405 -7.38 -5.88 -14.85
N ALA A 406 -6.55 -5.02 -15.43
CA ALA A 406 -6.15 -3.77 -14.78
C ALA A 406 -7.30 -2.76 -14.64
N LEU A 407 -8.27 -2.72 -15.57
CA LEU A 407 -9.47 -1.86 -15.48
C LEU A 407 -10.45 -2.34 -14.41
N GLU A 408 -10.59 -3.65 -14.20
CA GLU A 408 -11.51 -4.26 -13.22
C GLU A 408 -11.22 -3.83 -11.77
N PHE A 409 -9.96 -3.54 -11.42
CA PHE A 409 -9.62 -3.12 -10.06
C PHE A 409 -10.24 -1.78 -9.70
N ARG A 410 -9.96 -0.72 -10.49
CA ARG A 410 -10.52 0.62 -10.34
C ARG A 410 -10.38 1.42 -11.63
N PRO A 411 -11.49 1.92 -12.20
CA PRO A 411 -11.49 2.62 -13.51
C PRO A 411 -10.99 4.07 -13.43
N ASP A 412 -11.00 4.70 -12.26
CA ASP A 412 -10.71 6.11 -12.05
C ASP A 412 -9.22 6.42 -11.82
N THR A 413 -8.35 5.41 -11.79
CA THR A 413 -6.90 5.59 -11.62
C THR A 413 -6.19 6.05 -12.88
N SER A 414 -4.97 6.58 -12.73
CA SER A 414 -4.10 6.93 -13.88
C SER A 414 -3.71 5.69 -14.69
N GLU A 415 -3.50 4.56 -14.02
CA GLU A 415 -3.21 3.27 -14.61
C GLU A 415 -4.39 2.76 -15.46
N ALA A 416 -5.61 2.83 -14.93
CA ALA A 416 -6.82 2.44 -15.65
C ALA A 416 -7.03 3.29 -16.90
N ARG A 417 -6.92 4.63 -16.78
CA ARG A 417 -7.01 5.54 -17.95
C ARG A 417 -5.97 5.21 -19.02
N HIS A 418 -4.75 4.84 -18.59
CA HIS A 418 -3.71 4.40 -19.52
C HIS A 418 -4.11 3.09 -20.22
N CYS A 419 -4.59 2.09 -19.48
CA CYS A 419 -5.05 0.81 -20.02
C CYS A 419 -6.22 1.00 -20.97
N ALA A 420 -7.26 1.78 -20.61
CA ALA A 420 -8.38 2.11 -21.45
C ALA A 420 -7.96 2.74 -22.78
N LYS A 421 -7.04 3.72 -22.72
CA LYS A 421 -6.48 4.34 -23.94
C LYS A 421 -5.77 3.32 -24.84
N LYS A 422 -5.00 2.39 -24.25
CA LYS A 422 -4.31 1.34 -25.03
C LYS A 422 -5.29 0.37 -25.67
N LEU A 423 -6.29 -0.07 -24.94
CA LEU A 423 -7.35 -0.95 -25.46
C LEU A 423 -8.11 -0.31 -26.61
N ARG A 424 -8.51 0.96 -26.48
CA ARG A 424 -9.16 1.69 -27.59
C ARG A 424 -8.28 1.73 -28.83
N LEU A 425 -7.00 2.09 -28.69
CA LEU A 425 -6.08 2.12 -29.82
C LEU A 425 -5.90 0.74 -30.49
N MET A 426 -5.90 -0.33 -29.68
CA MET A 426 -5.82 -1.70 -30.21
C MET A 426 -7.09 -2.08 -30.94
N ALA A 427 -8.27 -1.79 -30.40
CA ALA A 427 -9.57 -2.05 -31.04
C ALA A 427 -9.75 -1.22 -32.30
N GLU A 428 -9.44 0.07 -32.28
CA GLU A 428 -9.51 0.96 -33.45
C GLU A 428 -8.61 0.46 -34.60
N ARG A 429 -7.39 -0.01 -34.28
CA ARG A 429 -6.48 -0.59 -35.26
C ARG A 429 -7.02 -1.89 -35.87
N ARG A 430 -7.72 -2.73 -35.10
CA ARG A 430 -8.37 -3.93 -35.59
C ARG A 430 -9.53 -3.56 -36.51
N LEU A 431 -10.36 -2.60 -36.12
CA LEU A 431 -11.48 -2.09 -36.92
C LEU A 431 -11.03 -1.37 -38.19
N TRP A 432 -9.83 -0.79 -38.19
CA TRP A 432 -9.25 -0.24 -39.43
C TRP A 432 -8.93 -1.33 -40.44
N ASN A 433 -8.49 -2.48 -40.02
CA ASN A 433 -8.16 -3.62 -40.85
C ASN A 433 -9.43 -4.41 -41.25
N ASP A 434 -10.34 -4.60 -40.30
CA ASP A 434 -11.62 -5.29 -40.47
C ASP A 434 -12.73 -4.54 -39.71
N ARG A 435 -13.56 -3.80 -40.45
CA ARG A 435 -14.70 -3.07 -39.88
C ARG A 435 -15.78 -3.96 -39.27
N GLY A 436 -15.71 -5.28 -39.52
CA GLY A 436 -16.61 -6.30 -38.97
C GLY A 436 -16.06 -7.04 -37.74
N ASP A 437 -14.91 -6.66 -37.21
CA ASP A 437 -14.27 -7.36 -36.09
C ASP A 437 -15.11 -7.27 -34.80
N ALA A 438 -15.88 -8.34 -34.52
CA ALA A 438 -16.73 -8.44 -33.34
C ALA A 438 -15.95 -8.28 -32.03
N ALA A 439 -14.76 -8.88 -31.93
CA ALA A 439 -13.94 -8.81 -30.75
C ALA A 439 -13.42 -7.38 -30.52
N ALA A 440 -13.17 -6.60 -31.56
CA ALA A 440 -12.78 -5.20 -31.39
C ALA A 440 -13.94 -4.34 -30.84
N TYR A 441 -15.17 -4.58 -31.31
CA TYR A 441 -16.35 -3.95 -30.70
C TYR A 441 -16.57 -4.40 -29.26
N GLY A 442 -16.35 -5.69 -28.94
CA GLY A 442 -16.37 -6.20 -27.58
C GLY A 442 -15.41 -5.46 -26.66
N ILE A 443 -14.13 -5.29 -27.04
CA ILE A 443 -13.14 -4.52 -26.31
C ILE A 443 -13.61 -3.08 -26.04
N LEU A 444 -14.20 -2.41 -27.03
CA LEU A 444 -14.73 -1.05 -26.85
C LEU A 444 -15.93 -1.02 -25.89
N GLY A 445 -16.76 -2.05 -25.92
CA GLY A 445 -17.88 -2.25 -25.00
C GLY A 445 -17.39 -2.44 -23.55
N ASP A 446 -16.41 -3.33 -23.35
CA ASP A 446 -15.80 -3.60 -22.05
C ASP A 446 -15.15 -2.33 -21.46
N VAL A 447 -14.43 -1.56 -22.28
CA VAL A 447 -13.82 -0.28 -21.83
C VAL A 447 -14.89 0.73 -21.45
N ALA A 448 -15.94 0.90 -22.25
CA ALA A 448 -17.03 1.83 -21.94
C ALA A 448 -17.80 1.40 -20.68
N LYS A 449 -18.05 0.10 -20.49
CA LYS A 449 -18.64 -0.47 -19.27
C LYS A 449 -17.79 -0.16 -18.05
N ALA A 450 -16.49 -0.39 -18.11
CA ALA A 450 -15.54 -0.12 -17.00
C ALA A 450 -15.47 1.38 -16.65
N GLU A 451 -15.63 2.29 -17.61
CA GLU A 451 -15.67 3.73 -17.39
C GLU A 451 -17.03 4.26 -16.91
N GLY A 452 -18.05 3.39 -16.85
CA GLY A 452 -19.40 3.72 -16.41
C GLY A 452 -20.28 4.33 -17.51
N ASP A 453 -19.81 4.39 -18.77
CA ASP A 453 -20.64 4.84 -19.91
C ASP A 453 -21.49 3.67 -20.43
N ARG A 454 -22.58 3.39 -19.70
CA ARG A 454 -23.49 2.26 -19.98
C ARG A 454 -24.13 2.34 -21.37
N ARG A 455 -24.55 3.55 -21.78
CA ARG A 455 -25.22 3.73 -23.08
C ARG A 455 -24.28 3.46 -24.26
N THR A 456 -23.03 3.92 -24.17
CA THR A 456 -22.01 3.63 -25.18
C THR A 456 -21.59 2.16 -25.19
N ALA A 457 -21.49 1.52 -24.01
CA ALA A 457 -21.22 0.09 -23.90
C ALA A 457 -22.27 -0.76 -24.58
N VAL A 458 -23.57 -0.48 -24.37
CA VAL A 458 -24.70 -1.15 -25.07
C VAL A 458 -24.54 -1.07 -26.56
N ARG A 459 -24.27 0.12 -27.12
CA ARG A 459 -24.10 0.31 -28.58
C ARG A 459 -22.95 -0.53 -29.15
N TYR A 460 -21.86 -0.68 -28.39
CA TYR A 460 -20.73 -1.48 -28.84
C TYR A 460 -21.02 -2.97 -28.76
N TYR A 461 -21.66 -3.48 -27.72
CA TYR A 461 -22.05 -4.88 -27.63
C TYR A 461 -23.11 -5.26 -28.66
N GLU A 462 -24.07 -4.38 -29.00
CA GLU A 462 -25.01 -4.60 -30.10
C GLU A 462 -24.29 -4.76 -31.44
N LYS A 463 -23.28 -3.92 -31.72
CA LYS A 463 -22.44 -4.06 -32.92
C LYS A 463 -21.63 -5.34 -32.93
N ALA A 464 -21.10 -5.76 -31.75
CA ALA A 464 -20.39 -7.01 -31.64
C ALA A 464 -21.28 -8.21 -31.91
N LEU A 465 -22.51 -8.24 -31.38
CA LEU A 465 -23.50 -9.31 -31.56
C LEU A 465 -24.08 -9.36 -33.00
N GLN A 466 -24.10 -8.24 -33.70
CA GLN A 466 -24.46 -8.26 -35.15
C GLN A 466 -23.47 -9.08 -35.99
N ARG A 467 -22.26 -9.33 -35.47
CA ARG A 467 -21.18 -10.06 -36.15
C ARG A 467 -20.92 -11.44 -35.56
N ASP A 468 -21.16 -11.59 -34.27
CA ASP A 468 -20.98 -12.82 -33.49
C ASP A 468 -22.18 -12.96 -32.54
N ALA A 469 -23.29 -13.47 -33.09
CA ALA A 469 -24.59 -13.49 -32.41
C ALA A 469 -24.65 -14.43 -31.22
N ASP A 470 -23.81 -15.47 -31.20
CA ASP A 470 -23.83 -16.52 -30.19
C ASP A 470 -22.79 -16.28 -29.04
N ASN A 471 -22.15 -15.12 -29.02
CA ASN A 471 -21.13 -14.80 -28.03
C ASN A 471 -21.75 -14.55 -26.64
N GLU A 472 -21.61 -15.53 -25.76
CA GLU A 472 -22.20 -15.50 -24.42
C GLU A 472 -21.72 -14.30 -23.58
N HIS A 473 -20.45 -13.87 -23.72
CA HIS A 473 -19.93 -12.72 -23.02
C HIS A 473 -20.66 -11.43 -23.43
N PHE A 474 -20.80 -11.18 -24.69
CA PHE A 474 -21.48 -9.97 -25.20
C PHE A 474 -22.97 -9.98 -24.87
N LEU A 475 -23.63 -11.15 -24.96
CA LEU A 475 -25.03 -11.30 -24.57
C LEU A 475 -25.26 -11.02 -23.10
N SER A 476 -24.46 -11.63 -22.23
CA SER A 476 -24.54 -11.43 -20.77
C SER A 476 -24.30 -9.98 -20.40
N ALA A 477 -23.23 -9.36 -20.91
CA ALA A 477 -22.91 -7.96 -20.67
C ALA A 477 -23.98 -7.00 -21.12
N LEU A 478 -24.60 -7.25 -22.32
CA LEU A 478 -25.69 -6.44 -22.86
C LEU A 478 -26.95 -6.53 -22.01
N LEU A 479 -27.33 -7.74 -21.56
CA LEU A 479 -28.48 -7.96 -20.69
C LEU A 479 -28.33 -7.25 -19.35
N GLU A 480 -27.17 -7.42 -18.73
CA GLU A 480 -26.85 -6.73 -17.47
C GLU A 480 -26.98 -5.21 -17.59
N LEU A 481 -26.38 -4.62 -18.62
CA LEU A 481 -26.41 -3.18 -18.85
C LEU A 481 -27.81 -2.65 -19.12
N ARG A 482 -28.64 -3.39 -19.87
CA ARG A 482 -30.03 -3.02 -20.15
C ARG A 482 -30.89 -3.04 -18.89
N LEU A 483 -30.70 -4.02 -18.02
CA LEU A 483 -31.38 -4.07 -16.71
C LEU A 483 -31.03 -2.85 -15.85
N LEU A 484 -29.73 -2.54 -15.75
CA LEU A 484 -29.25 -1.38 -14.98
C LEU A 484 -29.78 -0.05 -15.53
N LEU A 485 -29.88 0.11 -16.84
CA LEU A 485 -30.45 1.32 -17.48
C LEU A 485 -31.96 1.44 -17.22
N GLN A 486 -32.68 0.31 -17.19
CA GLN A 486 -34.12 0.32 -16.87
C GLN A 486 -34.38 0.65 -15.38
N GLU A 487 -33.49 0.26 -14.51
CA GLU A 487 -33.56 0.63 -13.07
C GLU A 487 -33.33 2.13 -12.89
N GLU A 488 -32.31 2.69 -13.54
CA GLU A 488 -32.03 4.14 -13.54
C GLU A 488 -33.22 4.97 -14.04
N GLU A 489 -33.82 4.58 -15.17
CA GLU A 489 -34.99 5.25 -15.73
C GLU A 489 -36.21 5.22 -14.79
N LYS A 490 -36.43 4.12 -14.05
CA LYS A 490 -37.50 4.02 -13.06
C LYS A 490 -37.26 4.88 -11.82
N GLU A 491 -36.00 5.04 -11.39
CA GLU A 491 -35.64 5.90 -10.27
C GLU A 491 -35.80 7.38 -10.65
N GLU A 492 -35.39 7.78 -11.85
CA GLU A 492 -35.58 9.14 -12.39
C GLU A 492 -37.08 9.49 -12.51
N ASP A 493 -37.92 8.57 -12.96
CA ASP A 493 -39.39 8.78 -13.08
C ASP A 493 -40.08 8.89 -11.71
N GLN A 494 -39.52 8.33 -10.64
CA GLN A 494 -40.07 8.43 -9.28
C GLN A 494 -39.64 9.71 -8.55
N GLU A 495 -38.59 10.37 -8.98
CA GLU A 495 -38.09 11.63 -8.39
C GLU A 495 -38.73 12.90 -9.03
N GLU A 496 -39.45 12.81 -10.16
CA GLU A 496 -40.18 13.96 -10.70
C GLU A 496 -41.39 14.28 -9.83
N PRO A 497 -41.47 15.47 -9.18
CA PRO A 497 -42.64 15.88 -8.42
C PRO A 497 -43.86 16.09 -9.34
N PRO A 498 -45.11 15.70 -8.96
CA PRO A 498 -46.26 15.84 -9.79
C PRO A 498 -46.47 17.30 -10.20
N GLN A 499 -46.49 17.54 -11.51
CA GLN A 499 -46.79 18.86 -12.05
C GLN A 499 -48.12 19.37 -11.49
N SER A 500 -48.06 20.45 -10.71
CA SER A 500 -49.25 21.15 -10.18
C SER A 500 -50.04 21.70 -11.38
N GLY A 501 -51.15 21.05 -11.66
CA GLY A 501 -52.14 21.49 -12.67
C GLY A 501 -52.68 22.85 -12.22
N THR A 502 -52.31 23.89 -12.95
CA THR A 502 -52.97 25.19 -12.89
C THR A 502 -54.35 25.09 -13.51
N GLY A 503 -55.35 24.85 -12.66
CA GLY A 503 -56.76 24.96 -13.06
C GLY A 503 -57.14 26.39 -13.37
N ASP A 504 -57.39 26.68 -14.65
CA ASP A 504 -58.10 27.88 -15.09
C ASP A 504 -59.43 28.00 -14.39
N ARG A 505 -59.62 28.95 -13.48
CA ARG A 505 -60.92 29.47 -13.09
C ARG A 505 -61.21 30.75 -13.85
N LYS A 506 -61.91 30.58 -14.99
CA LYS A 506 -62.72 31.67 -15.52
C LYS A 506 -63.82 32.03 -14.50
N SER A 507 -63.81 33.23 -14.00
CA SER A 507 -64.98 33.88 -13.37
C SER A 507 -65.51 34.89 -14.36
N SER A 508 -66.68 34.56 -14.93
CA SER A 508 -67.58 35.50 -15.61
C SER A 508 -68.46 36.21 -14.57
N GLY A 509 -68.64 37.50 -14.74
CA GLY A 509 -69.94 38.13 -14.54
C GLY A 509 -70.15 38.99 -13.30
N THR A 510 -70.41 40.18 -13.70
CA THR A 510 -71.14 41.35 -13.25
C THR A 510 -70.42 42.30 -12.32
#